data_b3da86c1ed4518d104aa3884e03a3a95
#
_entry.id   b3da86c1ed4518d104aa3884e03a3a95
#
_cell.length_a   1.000
_cell.length_b   1.000
_cell.length_c   1.000
_cell.angle_alpha   90.00
_cell.angle_beta   90.00
_cell.angle_gamma   90.00
#
_symmetry.space_group_name_H-M   'P 1'
#
loop_
_entity.id
_entity.type
_entity.pdbx_description
1 polymer ?
#
loop_
_entity_poly.entity_id
_entity_poly.type
_entity_poly.pdbx_seq_one_letter_code
_entity_poly.pdbx_strand_id
1 'polypeptide(L)'
;YPLEAFDVNHFMERQPEDTVLILKNHPFVKQKFTVDAQWQDRVLDLSGEEHINDLMLISNLLITDYSSSVFEAAILELPMLFYAFDEKEYMDSRDFYFDYSQFTPGPVVTDFEALCEESAAMLQNIVSANEQADLKEFRETFLNTVDGCSTERICRKIKTNYINI
;
A
#
# COMPACT_ATOMS: atom_id res chain seq x y z
N TYR A 1 4.56 -15.91 2.72
CA TYR A 1 5.35 -14.67 2.84
C TYR A 1 6.48 -14.92 3.80
N PRO A 2 7.73 -14.78 3.39
CA PRO A 2 8.85 -14.85 4.33
C PRO A 2 8.88 -13.54 5.13
N LEU A 3 8.46 -13.59 6.41
CA LEU A 3 8.64 -12.45 7.34
C LEU A 3 10.13 -12.08 7.50
N GLU A 4 11.02 -12.97 7.09
CA GLU A 4 12.47 -12.80 7.04
C GLU A 4 12.91 -11.69 6.07
N ALA A 5 12.06 -11.32 5.09
CA ALA A 5 12.35 -10.24 4.17
C ALA A 5 12.12 -8.83 4.76
N PHE A 6 11.53 -8.73 5.96
CA PHE A 6 11.29 -7.46 6.64
C PHE A 6 11.72 -7.54 8.10
N ASP A 7 12.85 -6.96 8.43
CA ASP A 7 13.34 -6.82 9.81
C ASP A 7 12.75 -5.55 10.43
N VAL A 8 11.75 -5.73 11.30
CA VAL A 8 11.05 -4.64 11.99
C VAL A 8 11.99 -3.79 12.83
N ASN A 9 12.95 -4.42 13.53
CA ASN A 9 13.83 -3.70 14.44
C ASN A 9 14.82 -2.83 13.65
N HIS A 10 15.44 -3.41 12.63
CA HIS A 10 16.34 -2.67 11.75
C HIS A 10 15.60 -1.55 10.98
N PHE A 11 14.37 -1.82 10.50
CA PHE A 11 13.54 -0.80 9.88
C PHE A 11 13.32 0.40 10.82
N MET A 12 12.91 0.15 12.08
CA MET A 12 12.63 1.20 13.06
C MET A 12 13.87 2.02 13.45
N GLU A 13 15.06 1.40 13.44
CA GLU A 13 16.33 2.10 13.67
C GLU A 13 16.64 3.16 12.61
N ARG A 14 16.11 2.97 11.39
CA ARG A 14 16.36 3.84 10.24
C ARG A 14 15.28 4.91 10.04
N GLN A 15 14.19 4.85 10.81
CA GLN A 15 13.08 5.79 10.64
C GLN A 15 13.19 7.02 11.57
N PRO A 16 12.52 8.14 11.23
CA PRO A 16 12.40 9.30 12.13
C PRO A 16 11.89 8.89 13.52
N GLU A 17 12.31 9.64 14.54
CA GLU A 17 12.03 9.31 15.95
C GLU A 17 10.52 9.28 16.30
N ASP A 18 9.70 9.99 15.57
CA ASP A 18 8.24 10.07 15.77
C ASP A 18 7.45 9.07 14.91
N THR A 19 8.13 8.21 14.14
CA THR A 19 7.46 7.20 13.31
C THR A 19 6.80 6.13 14.16
N VAL A 20 5.55 5.81 13.85
CA VAL A 20 4.83 4.64 14.35
C VAL A 20 4.62 3.68 13.19
N LEU A 21 5.03 2.44 13.35
CA LEU A 21 4.84 1.38 12.36
C LEU A 21 3.57 0.58 12.70
N ILE A 22 2.62 0.56 11.77
CA ILE A 22 1.43 -0.28 11.85
C ILE A 22 1.65 -1.49 10.93
N LEU A 23 1.65 -2.68 11.50
CA LEU A 23 1.74 -3.94 10.77
C LEU A 23 0.33 -4.46 10.48
N LYS A 24 0.06 -4.71 9.20
CA LYS A 24 -1.20 -5.28 8.73
C LYS A 24 -0.93 -6.44 7.77
N ASN A 25 -0.67 -7.60 8.35
CA ASN A 25 -0.41 -8.81 7.57
C ASN A 25 -1.70 -9.38 6.97
N HIS A 26 -1.54 -10.07 5.84
CA HIS A 26 -2.62 -10.84 5.26
C HIS A 26 -3.12 -11.91 6.25
N PRO A 27 -4.44 -12.20 6.35
CA PRO A 27 -5.00 -13.15 7.31
C PRO A 27 -4.40 -14.55 7.27
N PHE A 28 -3.75 -14.94 6.18
CA PHE A 28 -3.07 -16.23 6.04
C PHE A 28 -1.67 -16.25 6.67
N VAL A 29 -1.09 -15.10 6.99
CA VAL A 29 0.20 -15.01 7.66
C VAL A 29 -0.03 -15.22 9.16
N LYS A 30 0.42 -16.36 9.69
CA LYS A 30 0.28 -16.71 11.11
C LYS A 30 1.50 -16.35 11.96
N GLN A 31 2.60 -16.11 11.31
CA GLN A 31 3.84 -15.72 11.99
C GLN A 31 3.73 -14.29 12.50
N LYS A 32 4.33 -14.02 13.66
CA LYS A 32 4.43 -12.68 14.23
C LYS A 32 5.85 -12.16 14.14
N PHE A 33 5.99 -10.88 13.94
CA PHE A 33 7.28 -10.22 14.04
C PHE A 33 7.80 -10.24 15.48
N THR A 34 9.12 -10.37 15.63
CA THR A 34 9.80 -10.15 16.90
C THR A 34 10.13 -8.66 17.00
N VAL A 35 9.57 -7.99 18.01
CA VAL A 35 9.77 -6.55 18.23
C VAL A 35 10.55 -6.37 19.51
N ASP A 36 11.71 -5.70 19.44
CA ASP A 36 12.54 -5.37 20.58
C ASP A 36 11.83 -4.45 21.57
N ALA A 37 12.18 -4.54 22.84
CA ALA A 37 11.50 -3.80 23.90
C ALA A 37 11.51 -2.29 23.69
N GLN A 38 12.54 -1.74 23.05
CA GLN A 38 12.66 -0.31 22.72
C GLN A 38 11.64 0.19 21.69
N TRP A 39 11.05 -0.71 20.88
CA TRP A 39 10.10 -0.35 19.83
C TRP A 39 8.65 -0.72 20.13
N GLN A 40 8.36 -1.40 21.25
CA GLN A 40 7.02 -1.91 21.56
C GLN A 40 5.94 -0.83 21.62
N ASP A 41 6.30 0.40 21.99
CA ASP A 41 5.36 1.53 22.03
C ASP A 41 5.15 2.18 20.64
N ARG A 42 5.94 1.80 19.63
CA ARG A 42 5.93 2.39 18.29
C ARG A 42 5.67 1.39 17.17
N VAL A 43 5.55 0.12 17.49
CA VAL A 43 5.21 -0.95 16.53
C VAL A 43 3.91 -1.62 16.96
N LEU A 44 2.87 -1.45 16.15
CA LEU A 44 1.52 -1.93 16.44
C LEU A 44 1.13 -3.03 15.43
N ASP A 45 0.99 -4.26 15.90
CA ASP A 45 0.45 -5.37 15.09
C ASP A 45 -1.09 -5.37 15.15
N LEU A 46 -1.71 -4.81 14.12
CA LEU A 46 -3.17 -4.72 13.94
C LEU A 46 -3.67 -5.69 12.85
N SER A 47 -2.97 -6.80 12.64
CA SER A 47 -3.26 -7.77 11.60
C SER A 47 -4.62 -8.45 11.75
N GLY A 48 -5.11 -8.63 12.99
CA GLY A 48 -6.30 -9.44 13.28
C GLY A 48 -7.64 -8.70 13.33
N GLU A 49 -7.67 -7.43 13.66
CA GLU A 49 -8.88 -6.77 14.16
C GLU A 49 -9.34 -5.58 13.33
N GLU A 50 -8.42 -4.80 12.74
CA GLU A 50 -8.77 -3.54 12.09
C GLU A 50 -8.93 -3.68 10.57
N HIS A 51 -9.85 -2.91 10.01
CA HIS A 51 -9.96 -2.79 8.56
C HIS A 51 -8.81 -1.96 8.01
N ILE A 52 -8.19 -2.43 6.93
CA ILE A 52 -7.06 -1.73 6.29
C ILE A 52 -7.42 -0.29 5.90
N ASN A 53 -8.66 -0.04 5.47
CA ASN A 53 -9.11 1.29 5.07
C ASN A 53 -9.11 2.27 6.24
N ASP A 54 -9.48 1.82 7.46
CA ASP A 54 -9.46 2.66 8.66
C ASP A 54 -8.03 3.01 9.06
N LEU A 55 -7.10 2.06 8.88
CA LEU A 55 -5.68 2.30 9.13
C LEU A 55 -5.07 3.27 8.12
N MET A 56 -5.46 3.18 6.85
CA MET A 56 -5.00 4.13 5.82
C MET A 56 -5.41 5.58 6.12
N LEU A 57 -6.59 5.80 6.73
CA LEU A 57 -7.08 7.15 7.07
C LEU A 57 -6.19 7.87 8.10
N ILE A 58 -5.44 7.14 8.90
CA ILE A 58 -4.54 7.68 9.94
C ILE A 58 -3.07 7.56 9.57
N SER A 59 -2.75 7.00 8.41
CA SER A 59 -1.38 6.77 7.96
C SER A 59 -0.86 7.93 7.10
N ASN A 60 0.44 8.15 7.14
CA ASN A 60 1.15 9.12 6.30
C ASN A 60 1.85 8.46 5.10
N LEU A 61 2.07 7.16 5.15
CA LEU A 61 2.71 6.37 4.12
C LEU A 61 2.14 4.94 4.15
N LEU A 62 1.84 4.38 2.99
CA LEU A 62 1.57 2.96 2.80
C LEU A 62 2.78 2.28 2.20
N ILE A 63 3.33 1.27 2.90
CA ILE A 63 4.30 0.33 2.34
C ILE A 63 3.54 -0.94 1.96
N THR A 64 3.60 -1.33 0.70
CA THR A 64 2.90 -2.50 0.19
C THR A 64 3.70 -3.20 -0.92
N ASP A 65 3.15 -4.28 -1.45
CA ASP A 65 3.74 -5.04 -2.55
C ASP A 65 2.79 -5.10 -3.76
N TYR A 66 2.17 -6.25 -4.02
CA TYR A 66 1.26 -6.51 -5.15
C TYR A 66 -0.22 -6.40 -4.77
N SER A 67 -0.53 -5.66 -3.72
CA SER A 67 -1.87 -5.56 -3.16
C SER A 67 -2.78 -4.64 -3.97
N SER A 68 -4.06 -5.02 -4.11
CA SER A 68 -5.10 -4.14 -4.67
C SER A 68 -5.43 -2.95 -3.78
N SER A 69 -4.92 -2.89 -2.54
CA SER A 69 -5.09 -1.75 -1.64
C SER A 69 -4.51 -0.43 -2.18
N VAL A 70 -3.72 -0.51 -3.27
CA VAL A 70 -3.27 0.66 -4.03
C VAL A 70 -4.43 1.57 -4.49
N PHE A 71 -5.58 0.99 -4.83
CA PHE A 71 -6.74 1.77 -5.27
C PHE A 71 -7.34 2.59 -4.13
N GLU A 72 -7.51 2.00 -2.95
CA GLU A 72 -8.02 2.69 -1.77
C GLU A 72 -7.05 3.76 -1.30
N ALA A 73 -5.76 3.46 -1.26
CA ALA A 73 -4.72 4.42 -0.91
C ALA A 73 -4.69 5.60 -1.91
N ALA A 74 -4.84 5.33 -3.21
CA ALA A 74 -4.89 6.36 -4.24
C ALA A 74 -6.13 7.26 -4.12
N ILE A 75 -7.29 6.75 -3.68
CA ILE A 75 -8.47 7.58 -3.37
C ILE A 75 -8.17 8.56 -2.24
N LEU A 76 -7.43 8.11 -1.23
CA LEU A 76 -7.04 8.93 -0.07
C LEU A 76 -5.86 9.86 -0.36
N GLU A 77 -5.28 9.79 -1.55
CA GLU A 77 -4.03 10.48 -1.91
C GLU A 77 -2.87 10.15 -0.96
N LEU A 78 -2.91 8.96 -0.36
CA LEU A 78 -1.88 8.47 0.55
C LEU A 78 -0.62 8.13 -0.25
N PRO A 79 0.56 8.67 0.09
CA PRO A 79 1.81 8.26 -0.52
C PRO A 79 2.05 6.76 -0.37
N MET A 80 2.62 6.15 -1.40
CA MET A 80 2.84 4.70 -1.45
C MET A 80 4.29 4.39 -1.81
N LEU A 81 4.85 3.40 -1.12
CA LEU A 81 6.16 2.81 -1.40
C LEU A 81 5.98 1.31 -1.63
N PHE A 82 6.50 0.80 -2.73
CA PHE A 82 6.33 -0.60 -3.13
C PHE A 82 7.59 -1.39 -2.85
N TYR A 83 7.46 -2.41 -1.98
CA TYR A 83 8.56 -3.32 -1.64
C TYR A 83 8.40 -4.65 -2.37
N ALA A 84 9.05 -4.76 -3.53
CA ALA A 84 8.91 -5.88 -4.47
C ALA A 84 10.16 -6.79 -4.45
N PHE A 85 10.59 -7.27 -3.26
CA PHE A 85 11.80 -8.07 -3.06
C PHE A 85 11.78 -9.42 -3.80
N ASP A 86 10.60 -9.96 -4.09
CA ASP A 86 10.37 -11.23 -4.77
C ASP A 86 9.70 -11.07 -6.15
N GLU A 87 9.83 -9.90 -6.78
CA GLU A 87 9.14 -9.55 -8.05
C GLU A 87 9.29 -10.65 -9.12
N LYS A 88 10.50 -11.17 -9.30
CA LYS A 88 10.75 -12.22 -10.30
C LYS A 88 9.99 -13.51 -10.04
N GLU A 89 10.00 -13.97 -8.78
CA GLU A 89 9.30 -15.18 -8.37
C GLU A 89 7.77 -14.99 -8.44
N TYR A 90 7.32 -13.81 -8.10
CA TYR A 90 5.90 -13.45 -8.20
C TYR A 90 5.44 -13.43 -9.66
N MET A 91 6.21 -12.83 -10.56
CA MET A 91 5.94 -12.78 -12.00
C MET A 91 5.92 -14.16 -12.64
N ASP A 92 6.83 -15.06 -12.23
CA ASP A 92 6.87 -16.45 -12.74
C ASP A 92 5.63 -17.28 -12.32
N SER A 93 4.97 -16.90 -11.23
CA SER A 93 3.83 -17.62 -10.66
C SER A 93 2.47 -17.01 -10.97
N ARG A 94 2.40 -15.74 -11.33
CA ARG A 94 1.17 -14.96 -11.56
C ARG A 94 1.40 -13.93 -12.64
N ASP A 95 0.44 -13.81 -13.57
CA ASP A 95 0.42 -12.74 -14.57
C ASP A 95 -0.22 -11.47 -14.00
N PHE A 96 0.34 -10.33 -14.36
CA PHE A 96 -0.29 -9.04 -14.15
C PHE A 96 -1.10 -8.64 -15.38
N TYR A 97 -2.23 -7.96 -15.18
CA TYR A 97 -2.99 -7.34 -16.27
C TYR A 97 -2.26 -6.13 -16.88
N PHE A 98 -1.37 -5.53 -16.12
CA PHE A 98 -0.57 -4.36 -16.49
C PHE A 98 0.89 -4.62 -16.14
N ASP A 99 1.79 -3.95 -16.81
CA ASP A 99 3.19 -3.91 -16.41
C ASP A 99 3.27 -3.33 -14.98
N TYR A 100 3.94 -4.05 -14.06
CA TYR A 100 3.99 -3.67 -12.66
C TYR A 100 4.53 -2.26 -12.47
N SER A 101 5.56 -1.89 -13.21
CA SER A 101 6.15 -0.54 -13.18
C SER A 101 5.20 0.58 -13.63
N GLN A 102 4.19 0.25 -14.44
CA GLN A 102 3.15 1.19 -14.88
C GLN A 102 1.95 1.24 -13.93
N PHE A 103 1.83 0.25 -13.05
CA PHE A 103 0.69 0.11 -12.13
C PHE A 103 0.99 0.63 -10.73
N THR A 104 2.24 0.96 -10.42
CA THR A 104 2.67 1.44 -9.10
C THR A 104 2.77 2.96 -9.08
N PRO A 105 1.83 3.68 -8.44
CA PRO A 105 1.88 5.14 -8.34
C PRO A 105 2.79 5.61 -7.19
N GLY A 106 4.04 5.17 -7.20
CA GLY A 106 5.05 5.49 -6.20
C GLY A 106 6.35 4.72 -6.45
N PRO A 107 7.40 5.00 -5.68
CA PRO A 107 8.67 4.30 -5.81
C PRO A 107 8.54 2.79 -5.63
N VAL A 108 9.32 2.03 -6.38
CA VAL A 108 9.46 0.57 -6.24
C VAL A 108 10.88 0.26 -5.82
N VAL A 109 11.05 -0.44 -4.71
CA VAL A 109 12.33 -0.90 -4.19
C VAL A 109 12.33 -2.41 -4.04
N THR A 110 13.48 -3.04 -4.26
CA THR A 110 13.63 -4.51 -4.24
C THR A 110 14.53 -5.00 -3.13
N ASP A 111 15.28 -4.11 -2.49
CA ASP A 111 16.13 -4.44 -1.35
C ASP A 111 15.70 -3.68 -0.09
N PHE A 112 16.08 -4.24 1.05
CA PHE A 112 15.60 -3.78 2.35
C PHE A 112 16.23 -2.44 2.78
N GLU A 113 17.49 -2.19 2.42
CA GLU A 113 18.13 -0.92 2.76
C GLU A 113 17.51 0.23 1.96
N ALA A 114 17.23 0.03 0.66
CA ALA A 114 16.53 1.00 -0.14
C ALA A 114 15.11 1.26 0.39
N LEU A 115 14.42 0.23 0.90
CA LEU A 115 13.13 0.40 1.58
C LEU A 115 13.25 1.33 2.80
N CYS A 116 14.25 1.12 3.65
CA CYS A 116 14.48 1.94 4.84
C CYS A 116 14.80 3.40 4.48
N GLU A 117 15.66 3.60 3.48
CA GLU A 117 16.08 4.94 3.04
C GLU A 117 14.91 5.71 2.41
N GLU A 118 14.19 5.08 1.49
CA GLU A 118 13.09 5.70 0.77
C GLU A 118 11.92 6.03 1.71
N SER A 119 11.56 5.09 2.60
CA SER A 119 10.49 5.35 3.58
C SER A 119 10.82 6.51 4.52
N ALA A 120 12.07 6.60 4.99
CA ALA A 120 12.50 7.71 5.84
C ALA A 120 12.46 9.06 5.10
N ALA A 121 12.86 9.09 3.82
CA ALA A 121 12.79 10.28 2.98
C ALA A 121 11.34 10.73 2.76
N MET A 122 10.45 9.81 2.42
CA MET A 122 9.02 10.10 2.21
C MET A 122 8.35 10.61 3.50
N LEU A 123 8.64 10.03 4.66
CA LEU A 123 8.09 10.47 5.96
C LEU A 123 8.60 11.86 6.37
N GLN A 124 9.78 12.27 5.92
CA GLN A 124 10.29 13.63 6.11
C GLN A 124 9.72 14.65 5.11
N ASN A 125 8.68 14.30 4.36
CA ASN A 125 8.07 15.10 3.29
C ASN A 125 9.04 15.46 2.14
N ILE A 126 10.01 14.61 1.88
CA ILE A 126 10.90 14.71 0.73
C ILE A 126 10.28 13.96 -0.47
N VAL A 127 8.96 14.07 -0.62
CA VAL A 127 8.22 13.49 -1.76
C VAL A 127 8.55 14.28 -3.02
N SER A 128 9.04 13.59 -4.03
CA SER A 128 9.41 14.23 -5.29
C SER A 128 8.17 14.71 -6.08
N ALA A 129 8.38 15.71 -6.93
CA ALA A 129 7.32 16.17 -7.83
C ALA A 129 6.84 15.06 -8.80
N ASN A 130 7.71 14.09 -9.11
CA ASN A 130 7.37 12.94 -9.95
C ASN A 130 6.37 12.01 -9.27
N GLU A 131 6.57 11.66 -7.99
CA GLU A 131 5.67 10.78 -7.24
C GLU A 131 4.26 11.36 -7.13
N GLN A 132 4.15 12.68 -6.94
CA GLN A 132 2.86 13.36 -6.97
C GLN A 132 2.20 13.30 -8.36
N ALA A 133 3.00 13.38 -9.42
CA ALA A 133 2.50 13.28 -10.79
C ALA A 133 2.05 11.86 -11.11
N ASP A 134 2.80 10.84 -10.69
CA ASP A 134 2.49 9.42 -10.91
C ASP A 134 1.19 9.02 -10.20
N LEU A 135 1.00 9.45 -8.95
CA LEU A 135 -0.25 9.22 -8.21
C LEU A 135 -1.44 9.90 -8.87
N LYS A 136 -1.25 11.11 -9.38
CA LYS A 136 -2.29 11.84 -10.10
C LYS A 136 -2.67 11.14 -11.40
N GLU A 137 -1.69 10.70 -12.20
CA GLU A 137 -1.91 9.99 -13.45
C GLU A 137 -2.64 8.66 -13.21
N PHE A 138 -2.25 7.91 -12.17
CA PHE A 138 -2.91 6.68 -11.75
C PHE A 138 -4.39 6.93 -11.43
N ARG A 139 -4.70 7.97 -10.66
CA ARG A 139 -6.08 8.33 -10.33
C ARG A 139 -6.89 8.73 -11.55
N GLU A 140 -6.33 9.50 -12.45
CA GLU A 140 -6.99 9.89 -13.70
C GLU A 140 -7.26 8.69 -14.60
N THR A 141 -6.39 7.69 -14.58
CA THR A 141 -6.52 6.47 -15.40
C THR A 141 -7.52 5.49 -14.81
N PHE A 142 -7.40 5.16 -13.53
CA PHE A 142 -8.13 4.06 -12.91
C PHE A 142 -9.30 4.50 -12.04
N LEU A 143 -9.33 5.74 -11.56
CA LEU A 143 -10.28 6.24 -10.56
C LEU A 143 -11.09 7.46 -11.03
N ASN A 144 -11.10 7.74 -12.31
CA ASN A 144 -11.74 8.92 -12.90
C ASN A 144 -13.27 9.01 -12.69
N THR A 145 -13.89 7.93 -12.21
CA THR A 145 -15.35 7.86 -11.96
C THR A 145 -15.68 7.63 -10.48
N VAL A 146 -14.71 7.81 -9.58
CA VAL A 146 -14.93 7.70 -8.13
C VAL A 146 -15.55 8.99 -7.60
N ASP A 147 -16.88 9.04 -7.59
CA ASP A 147 -17.71 10.20 -7.21
C ASP A 147 -18.82 9.85 -6.22
N GLY A 148 -18.79 8.61 -5.66
CA GLY A 148 -19.82 8.11 -4.76
C GLY A 148 -21.11 7.63 -5.47
N CYS A 149 -21.25 7.80 -6.78
CA CYS A 149 -22.47 7.50 -7.53
C CYS A 149 -22.43 6.19 -8.33
N SER A 150 -21.42 5.33 -8.13
CA SER A 150 -21.24 4.09 -8.90
C SER A 150 -22.41 3.14 -8.76
N THR A 151 -22.95 2.95 -7.55
CA THR A 151 -24.12 2.10 -7.31
C THR A 151 -25.34 2.58 -8.09
N GLU A 152 -25.60 3.89 -8.10
CA GLU A 152 -26.71 4.47 -8.85
C GLU A 152 -26.54 4.22 -10.36
N ARG A 153 -25.35 4.41 -10.90
CA ARG A 153 -25.05 4.13 -12.33
C ARG A 153 -25.29 2.67 -12.69
N ILE A 154 -24.82 1.74 -11.85
CA ILE A 154 -25.03 0.31 -12.05
C ILE A 154 -26.51 -0.04 -12.00
N CYS A 155 -27.25 0.41 -10.99
CA CYS A 155 -28.69 0.18 -10.86
C CYS A 155 -29.47 0.73 -12.06
N ARG A 156 -29.13 1.94 -12.52
CA ARG A 156 -29.74 2.54 -13.71
C ARG A 156 -29.49 1.68 -14.95
N LYS A 157 -28.26 1.21 -15.17
CA LYS A 157 -27.90 0.38 -16.30
C LYS A 157 -28.61 -0.97 -16.27
N ILE A 158 -28.73 -1.61 -15.10
CA ILE A 158 -29.48 -2.86 -14.93
C ILE A 158 -30.96 -2.64 -15.27
N LYS A 159 -31.59 -1.61 -14.72
CA LYS A 159 -32.99 -1.29 -15.02
C LYS A 159 -33.22 -1.08 -16.51
N THR A 160 -32.36 -0.30 -17.17
CA THR A 160 -32.52 0.02 -18.60
C THR A 160 -32.30 -1.20 -19.50
N ASN A 161 -31.36 -2.10 -19.18
CA ASN A 161 -30.94 -3.16 -20.09
C ASN A 161 -31.59 -4.51 -19.80
N TYR A 162 -32.05 -4.76 -18.58
CA TYR A 162 -32.48 -6.10 -18.14
C TYR A 162 -33.86 -6.14 -17.48
N ILE A 163 -34.41 -4.97 -17.08
CA ILE A 163 -35.72 -4.92 -16.44
C ILE A 163 -36.59 -4.02 -17.32
N ASN A 164 -37.26 -4.62 -18.29
CA ASN A 164 -38.34 -3.97 -19.04
C ASN A 164 -39.57 -3.84 -18.11
N ILE A 165 -39.64 -2.79 -17.32
CA ILE A 165 -40.84 -2.38 -16.59
C ILE A 165 -41.19 -0.96 -17.01
#